data_9f1300e20b07c73fda8c96609d31d44e
#
_entry.id   9f1300e20b07c73fda8c96609d31d44e
#
_cell.length_a   1.000
_cell.length_b   1.000
_cell.length_c   1.000
_cell.angle_alpha   90.00
_cell.angle_beta   90.00
_cell.angle_gamma   90.00
#
_symmetry.space_group_name_H-M   'P 1'
#
loop_
_entity.id
_entity.type
_entity.pdbx_description
1 polymer ?
#
loop_
_entity_poly.entity_id
_entity_poly.type
_entity_poly.pdbx_seq_one_letter_code
_entity_poly.pdbx_strand_id
1 'polypeptide(L)'
;MRKLNVRLLTPEDVDQAFPLIRTACPPAELSGWRRFAQQRVANPENGTGILVVANEQDCIVGVAAFRLSDDLIHGPVLVADPFCALDIFDQANIARALEIGLEKIARRHSCTAIHTSLAASGQQGDDGWLCSVLYERGHHLEGLYMCKLVQGMA
;
A
#
# COMPACT_ATOMS: atom_id res chain seq x y z
N MET A 1 23.35 -0.38 -7.93
CA MET A 1 21.98 -0.03 -7.59
C MET A 1 21.03 -1.07 -8.17
N ARG A 2 20.16 -1.64 -7.35
CA ARG A 2 19.21 -2.63 -7.83
C ARG A 2 18.12 -1.98 -8.65
N LYS A 3 17.78 -2.60 -9.75
CA LYS A 3 16.71 -2.10 -10.61
C LYS A 3 15.35 -2.54 -10.05
N LEU A 4 14.47 -1.58 -9.80
CA LEU A 4 13.12 -1.81 -9.33
C LEU A 4 12.15 -1.44 -10.45
N ASN A 5 11.13 -2.27 -10.65
CA ASN A 5 10.07 -2.02 -11.61
C ASN A 5 8.78 -1.72 -10.85
N VAL A 6 8.23 -0.52 -11.07
CA VAL A 6 6.97 -0.08 -10.43
C VAL A 6 5.85 -0.17 -11.46
N ARG A 7 4.81 -0.92 -11.14
CA ARG A 7 3.69 -1.13 -12.06
C ARG A 7 2.40 -1.44 -11.30
N LEU A 8 1.28 -1.40 -11.99
CA LEU A 8 0.03 -1.86 -11.42
C LEU A 8 -0.03 -3.38 -11.39
N LEU A 9 -0.64 -3.92 -10.34
CA LEU A 9 -0.92 -5.34 -10.22
C LEU A 9 -1.93 -5.76 -11.27
N THR A 10 -1.63 -6.83 -11.98
CA THR A 10 -2.56 -7.47 -12.92
C THR A 10 -3.24 -8.67 -12.25
N PRO A 11 -4.39 -9.15 -12.79
CA PRO A 11 -5.05 -10.32 -12.21
C PRO A 11 -4.16 -11.54 -12.10
N GLU A 12 -3.18 -11.71 -13.01
CA GLU A 12 -2.24 -12.82 -13.00
C GLU A 12 -1.24 -12.77 -11.86
N ASP A 13 -1.01 -11.58 -11.29
CA ASP A 13 -0.02 -11.36 -10.23
C ASP A 13 -0.61 -11.55 -8.82
N VAL A 14 -1.91 -11.71 -8.69
CA VAL A 14 -2.59 -11.65 -7.37
C VAL A 14 -1.99 -12.65 -6.39
N ASP A 15 -1.90 -13.91 -6.80
CA ASP A 15 -1.38 -14.96 -5.91
C ASP A 15 0.12 -14.78 -5.64
N GLN A 16 0.86 -14.26 -6.60
CA GLN A 16 2.30 -14.02 -6.46
C GLN A 16 2.60 -12.98 -5.38
N ALA A 17 1.70 -12.02 -5.17
CA ALA A 17 1.87 -10.99 -4.15
C ALA A 17 1.53 -11.46 -2.73
N PHE A 18 0.85 -12.59 -2.60
CA PHE A 18 0.35 -13.03 -1.29
C PHE A 18 1.44 -13.31 -0.25
N PRO A 19 2.60 -13.91 -0.58
CA PRO A 19 3.64 -14.10 0.43
C PRO A 19 4.07 -12.80 1.12
N LEU A 20 4.15 -11.69 0.38
CA LEU A 20 4.44 -10.39 0.95
C LEU A 20 3.30 -9.90 1.85
N ILE A 21 2.07 -10.02 1.39
CA ILE A 21 0.88 -9.63 2.17
C ILE A 21 0.82 -10.43 3.48
N ARG A 22 1.04 -11.73 3.41
CA ARG A 22 1.02 -12.59 4.58
C ARG A 22 2.09 -12.21 5.60
N THR A 23 3.27 -11.83 5.14
CA THR A 23 4.37 -11.42 6.02
C THR A 23 4.06 -10.06 6.67
N ALA A 24 3.54 -9.11 5.92
CA ALA A 24 3.25 -7.77 6.42
C ALA A 24 1.96 -7.72 7.24
N CYS A 25 0.99 -8.56 6.90
CA CYS A 25 -0.32 -8.61 7.55
C CYS A 25 -0.62 -10.07 7.95
N PRO A 26 0.01 -10.61 9.02
CA PRO A 26 -0.08 -12.04 9.35
C PRO A 26 -1.49 -12.63 9.45
N PRO A 27 -2.53 -11.89 9.88
CA PRO A 27 -3.89 -12.43 9.89
C PRO A 27 -4.51 -12.62 8.51
N ALA A 28 -3.89 -12.08 7.43
CA ALA A 28 -4.47 -12.18 6.09
C ALA A 28 -4.44 -13.63 5.57
N GLU A 29 -5.53 -14.02 4.93
CA GLU A 29 -5.67 -15.32 4.28
C GLU A 29 -5.75 -15.14 2.76
N LEU A 30 -5.34 -16.17 2.01
CA LEU A 30 -5.29 -16.11 0.56
C LEU A 30 -6.66 -15.79 -0.05
N SER A 31 -7.73 -16.40 0.46
CA SER A 31 -9.08 -16.14 -0.05
C SER A 31 -9.49 -14.67 0.15
N GLY A 32 -9.17 -14.10 1.31
CA GLY A 32 -9.43 -12.70 1.60
C GLY A 32 -8.61 -11.77 0.71
N TRP A 33 -7.34 -12.10 0.52
CA TRP A 33 -6.47 -11.32 -0.36
C TRP A 33 -6.97 -11.35 -1.81
N ARG A 34 -7.34 -12.53 -2.32
CA ARG A 34 -7.89 -12.66 -3.68
C ARG A 34 -9.13 -11.79 -3.87
N ARG A 35 -10.06 -11.84 -2.92
CA ARG A 35 -11.28 -11.03 -2.98
C ARG A 35 -10.96 -9.54 -2.96
N PHE A 36 -10.09 -9.12 -2.04
CA PHE A 36 -9.67 -7.73 -1.93
C PHE A 36 -9.01 -7.24 -3.23
N ALA A 37 -8.05 -8.01 -3.73
CA ALA A 37 -7.29 -7.65 -4.94
C ALA A 37 -8.20 -7.57 -6.17
N GLN A 38 -9.09 -8.54 -6.34
CA GLN A 38 -10.01 -8.56 -7.48
C GLN A 38 -10.88 -7.31 -7.53
N GLN A 39 -11.37 -6.86 -6.39
CA GLN A 39 -12.17 -5.62 -6.33
C GLN A 39 -11.37 -4.39 -6.71
N ARG A 40 -10.08 -4.37 -6.38
CA ARG A 40 -9.21 -3.21 -6.66
C ARG A 40 -8.75 -3.17 -8.12
N VAL A 41 -8.47 -4.32 -8.73
CA VAL A 41 -7.94 -4.34 -10.09
C VAL A 41 -9.04 -4.33 -11.17
N ALA A 42 -10.30 -4.58 -10.80
CA ALA A 42 -11.40 -4.70 -11.75
C ALA A 42 -11.75 -3.38 -12.46
N ASN A 43 -11.54 -2.23 -11.80
CA ASN A 43 -11.95 -0.94 -12.30
C ASN A 43 -10.85 0.11 -12.11
N PRO A 44 -9.74 0.01 -12.84
CA PRO A 44 -8.63 0.97 -12.67
C PRO A 44 -9.03 2.41 -13.02
N GLU A 45 -10.06 2.60 -13.84
CA GLU A 45 -10.54 3.93 -14.21
C GLU A 45 -11.21 4.67 -13.07
N ASN A 46 -11.68 3.96 -12.05
CA ASN A 46 -12.36 4.55 -10.89
C ASN A 46 -11.38 5.04 -9.82
N GLY A 47 -10.08 5.08 -10.11
CA GLY A 47 -9.09 5.53 -9.15
C GLY A 47 -8.81 4.52 -8.05
N THR A 48 -9.07 3.24 -8.31
CA THR A 48 -8.68 2.15 -7.41
C THR A 48 -7.67 1.26 -8.11
N GLY A 49 -6.78 0.65 -7.34
CA GLY A 49 -5.81 -0.28 -7.89
C GLY A 49 -4.84 -0.75 -6.83
N ILE A 50 -3.86 -1.49 -7.29
CA ILE A 50 -2.76 -1.96 -6.46
C ILE A 50 -1.47 -1.69 -7.20
N LEU A 51 -0.62 -0.87 -6.59
CA LEU A 51 0.71 -0.60 -7.10
C LEU A 51 1.68 -1.62 -6.53
N VAL A 52 2.54 -2.17 -7.37
CA VAL A 52 3.54 -3.13 -6.94
C VAL A 52 4.93 -2.70 -7.38
N VAL A 53 5.92 -3.13 -6.61
CA VAL A 53 7.33 -3.02 -6.97
C VAL A 53 7.86 -4.44 -7.15
N ALA A 54 8.42 -4.71 -8.31
CA ALA A 54 9.09 -5.98 -8.60
C ALA A 54 10.59 -5.75 -8.69
N ASN A 55 11.36 -6.74 -8.24
CA ASN A 55 12.82 -6.71 -8.33
C ASN A 55 13.28 -7.24 -9.69
N GLU A 56 14.60 -7.38 -9.88
CA GLU A 56 15.21 -7.85 -11.13
C GLU A 56 14.81 -9.28 -11.49
N GLN A 57 14.42 -10.09 -10.51
CA GLN A 57 13.93 -11.46 -10.71
C GLN A 57 12.42 -11.51 -10.91
N ASP A 58 11.78 -10.36 -11.10
CA ASP A 58 10.33 -10.20 -11.24
C ASP A 58 9.55 -10.71 -10.02
N CYS A 59 10.17 -10.70 -8.85
CA CYS A 59 9.49 -10.99 -7.59
C CYS A 59 8.88 -9.71 -7.03
N ILE A 60 7.63 -9.80 -6.55
CA ILE A 60 6.94 -8.67 -5.93
C ILE A 60 7.49 -8.48 -4.53
N VAL A 61 8.08 -7.31 -4.29
CA VAL A 61 8.71 -6.95 -3.02
C VAL A 61 8.06 -5.75 -2.36
N GLY A 62 7.13 -5.09 -3.04
CA GLY A 62 6.36 -3.98 -2.49
C GLY A 62 4.94 -3.99 -3.03
N VAL A 63 3.98 -3.62 -2.18
CA VAL A 63 2.56 -3.55 -2.53
C VAL A 63 1.94 -2.35 -1.83
N ALA A 64 1.20 -1.55 -2.57
CA ALA A 64 0.36 -0.50 -2.00
C ALA A 64 -0.99 -0.50 -2.72
N ALA A 65 -2.02 -0.91 -2.02
CA ALA A 65 -3.38 -0.80 -2.54
C ALA A 65 -3.87 0.64 -2.34
N PHE A 66 -4.57 1.19 -3.32
CA PHE A 66 -5.01 2.57 -3.24
C PHE A 66 -6.46 2.72 -3.72
N ARG A 67 -7.09 3.76 -3.22
CA ARG A 67 -8.43 4.21 -3.67
C ARG A 67 -8.53 5.71 -3.49
N LEU A 68 -9.40 6.33 -4.29
CA LEU A 68 -9.74 7.74 -4.11
C LEU A 68 -10.81 7.89 -3.03
N SER A 69 -10.74 8.98 -2.29
CA SER A 69 -11.71 9.31 -1.25
C SER A 69 -11.83 10.83 -1.12
N ASP A 70 -12.92 11.28 -0.55
CA ASP A 70 -13.08 12.69 -0.15
C ASP A 70 -12.82 12.81 1.35
N ASP A 71 -11.89 13.68 1.70
CA ASP A 71 -11.54 13.96 3.08
C ASP A 71 -12.11 15.32 3.49
N LEU A 72 -12.55 15.40 4.74
CA LEU A 72 -13.16 16.63 5.24
C LEU A 72 -12.20 17.82 5.21
N ILE A 73 -10.94 17.58 5.52
CA ILE A 73 -9.92 18.63 5.62
C ILE A 73 -9.23 18.87 4.28
N HIS A 74 -8.85 17.80 3.59
CA HIS A 74 -8.00 17.88 2.40
C HIS A 74 -8.76 17.80 1.08
N GLY A 75 -10.06 17.45 1.10
CA GLY A 75 -10.82 17.24 -0.13
C GLY A 75 -10.45 15.93 -0.81
N PRO A 76 -10.18 15.92 -2.12
CA PRO A 76 -9.85 14.65 -2.80
C PRO A 76 -8.49 14.14 -2.35
N VAL A 77 -8.47 12.91 -1.86
CA VAL A 77 -7.24 12.26 -1.37
C VAL A 77 -7.10 10.87 -1.97
N LEU A 78 -5.85 10.40 -2.02
CA LEU A 78 -5.53 9.01 -2.34
C LEU A 78 -5.28 8.30 -1.01
N VAL A 79 -6.00 7.21 -0.76
CA VAL A 79 -5.80 6.39 0.43
C VAL A 79 -5.00 5.16 0.04
N ALA A 80 -3.85 4.96 0.67
CA ALA A 80 -2.98 3.81 0.47
C ALA A 80 -3.08 2.89 1.68
N ASP A 81 -3.69 1.71 1.50
CA ASP A 81 -3.90 0.72 2.55
C ASP A 81 -4.26 -0.63 1.93
N PRO A 82 -3.49 -1.68 2.17
CA PRO A 82 -2.22 -1.73 2.90
C PRO A 82 -1.05 -1.12 2.11
N PHE A 83 0.00 -0.79 2.82
CA PHE A 83 1.26 -0.32 2.26
C PHE A 83 2.36 -1.23 2.84
N CYS A 84 2.97 -2.04 2.01
CA CYS A 84 3.90 -3.09 2.42
C CYS A 84 5.16 -3.04 1.59
N ALA A 85 6.31 -3.09 2.23
CA ALA A 85 7.59 -3.21 1.56
C ALA A 85 8.45 -4.21 2.34
N LEU A 86 9.00 -5.20 1.65
CA LEU A 86 9.78 -6.25 2.30
C LEU A 86 10.90 -6.72 1.39
N ASP A 87 12.11 -6.40 1.77
CA ASP A 87 13.31 -6.97 1.20
C ASP A 87 14.38 -6.97 2.29
N ILE A 88 15.26 -7.95 2.27
CA ILE A 88 16.33 -8.08 3.25
C ILE A 88 17.32 -6.92 3.14
N PHE A 89 17.55 -6.41 1.93
CA PHE A 89 18.64 -5.47 1.68
C PHE A 89 18.21 -4.08 1.22
N ASP A 90 16.95 -3.88 0.79
CA ASP A 90 16.60 -2.66 0.07
C ASP A 90 15.18 -2.15 0.38
N GLN A 91 14.65 -2.49 1.53
CA GLN A 91 13.26 -2.17 1.89
C GLN A 91 12.94 -0.68 1.84
N ALA A 92 13.89 0.17 2.23
CA ALA A 92 13.69 1.63 2.21
C ALA A 92 13.50 2.16 0.78
N ASN A 93 14.29 1.66 -0.18
CA ASN A 93 14.15 2.07 -1.58
C ASN A 93 12.86 1.53 -2.20
N ILE A 94 12.41 0.35 -1.79
CA ILE A 94 11.13 -0.19 -2.22
C ILE A 94 9.99 0.70 -1.72
N ALA A 95 10.01 1.09 -0.45
CA ALA A 95 9.01 1.98 0.11
C ALA A 95 9.01 3.36 -0.58
N ARG A 96 10.19 3.91 -0.87
CA ARG A 96 10.29 5.18 -1.64
C ARG A 96 9.71 5.03 -3.04
N ALA A 97 9.99 3.92 -3.71
CA ALA A 97 9.47 3.65 -5.06
C ALA A 97 7.94 3.57 -5.05
N LEU A 98 7.35 2.89 -4.07
CA LEU A 98 5.90 2.86 -3.88
C LEU A 98 5.33 4.26 -3.66
N GLU A 99 5.92 5.01 -2.75
CA GLU A 99 5.43 6.35 -2.41
C GLU A 99 5.50 7.28 -3.63
N ILE A 100 6.60 7.26 -4.37
CA ILE A 100 6.75 8.06 -5.58
C ILE A 100 5.68 7.67 -6.62
N GLY A 101 5.42 6.37 -6.77
CA GLY A 101 4.37 5.88 -7.66
C GLY A 101 2.98 6.33 -7.25
N LEU A 102 2.69 6.29 -5.95
CA LEU A 102 1.42 6.77 -5.41
C LEU A 102 1.25 8.28 -5.63
N GLU A 103 2.33 9.05 -5.45
CA GLU A 103 2.28 10.50 -5.69
C GLU A 103 1.94 10.80 -7.15
N LYS A 104 2.51 10.07 -8.10
CA LYS A 104 2.18 10.23 -9.52
C LYS A 104 0.71 9.92 -9.79
N ILE A 105 0.16 8.88 -9.18
CA ILE A 105 -1.25 8.53 -9.33
C ILE A 105 -2.13 9.62 -8.70
N ALA A 106 -1.76 10.09 -7.50
CA ALA A 106 -2.49 11.15 -6.81
C ALA A 106 -2.55 12.43 -7.66
N ARG A 107 -1.44 12.84 -8.26
CA ARG A 107 -1.38 13.99 -9.16
C ARG A 107 -2.26 13.82 -10.38
N ARG A 108 -2.25 12.62 -10.98
CA ARG A 108 -3.08 12.31 -12.15
C ARG A 108 -4.57 12.47 -11.85
N HIS A 109 -4.99 12.15 -10.63
CA HIS A 109 -6.39 12.26 -10.20
C HIS A 109 -6.70 13.55 -9.44
N SER A 110 -5.80 14.52 -9.47
CA SER A 110 -5.96 15.83 -8.81
C SER A 110 -6.20 15.72 -7.31
N CYS A 111 -5.61 14.71 -6.67
CA CYS A 111 -5.63 14.57 -5.23
C CYS A 111 -4.70 15.58 -4.56
N THR A 112 -5.12 16.12 -3.43
CA THR A 112 -4.35 17.11 -2.67
C THR A 112 -3.50 16.49 -1.58
N ALA A 113 -3.77 15.24 -1.21
CA ALA A 113 -3.03 14.54 -0.17
C ALA A 113 -3.04 13.03 -0.40
N ILE A 114 -2.11 12.35 0.24
CA ILE A 114 -2.04 10.89 0.30
C ILE A 114 -2.15 10.49 1.77
N HIS A 115 -3.13 9.66 2.09
CA HIS A 115 -3.28 9.08 3.43
C HIS A 115 -2.78 7.64 3.38
N THR A 116 -1.71 7.37 4.13
CA THR A 116 -1.11 6.04 4.17
C THR A 116 -1.34 5.42 5.54
N SER A 117 -1.94 4.23 5.55
CA SER A 117 -2.19 3.50 6.79
C SER A 117 -1.03 2.56 7.09
N LEU A 118 -0.53 2.63 8.31
CA LEU A 118 0.54 1.77 8.81
C LEU A 118 0.02 0.96 9.99
N ALA A 119 0.55 -0.25 10.16
CA ALA A 119 0.25 -1.05 11.35
C ALA A 119 0.79 -0.37 12.60
N ALA A 120 0.05 -0.48 13.70
CA ALA A 120 0.41 0.20 14.96
C ALA A 120 1.64 -0.38 15.65
N SER A 121 2.12 -1.56 15.24
CA SER A 121 3.23 -2.25 15.90
C SER A 121 4.23 -2.78 14.88
N GLY A 122 5.38 -3.21 15.37
CA GLY A 122 6.43 -3.77 14.55
C GLY A 122 7.15 -2.72 13.71
N GLN A 123 7.66 -3.13 12.55
CA GLN A 123 8.43 -2.26 11.67
C GLN A 123 7.60 -1.16 11.02
N GLN A 124 6.28 -1.31 11.03
CA GLN A 124 5.35 -0.33 10.46
C GLN A 124 4.79 0.62 11.52
N GLY A 125 5.19 0.45 12.78
CA GLY A 125 4.78 1.37 13.84
C GLY A 125 5.45 2.73 13.76
N ASP A 126 5.09 3.61 14.69
CA ASP A 126 5.55 5.00 14.74
C ASP A 126 7.09 5.13 14.74
N ASP A 127 7.77 4.21 15.43
CA ASP A 127 9.23 4.18 15.53
C ASP A 127 9.88 3.28 14.44
N GLY A 128 9.09 2.76 13.50
CA GLY A 128 9.59 1.84 12.49
C GLY A 128 10.31 2.54 11.35
N TRP A 129 11.13 1.77 10.62
CA TRP A 129 11.88 2.25 9.47
C TRP A 129 10.94 2.79 8.37
N LEU A 130 9.76 2.18 8.21
CA LEU A 130 8.81 2.58 7.18
C LEU A 130 8.26 3.99 7.47
N CYS A 131 7.93 4.25 8.72
CA CYS A 131 7.49 5.57 9.14
C CYS A 131 8.56 6.63 8.85
N SER A 132 9.83 6.31 9.12
CA SER A 132 10.96 7.20 8.82
C SER A 132 11.07 7.52 7.34
N VAL A 133 10.90 6.53 6.48
CA VAL A 133 10.91 6.75 5.02
C VAL A 133 9.78 7.69 4.60
N LEU A 134 8.58 7.49 5.14
CA LEU A 134 7.45 8.34 4.81
C LEU A 134 7.65 9.78 5.30
N TYR A 135 8.24 9.97 6.49
CA TYR A 135 8.60 11.31 6.98
C TYR A 135 9.57 12.00 6.03
N GLU A 136 10.60 11.29 5.55
CA GLU A 136 11.55 11.85 4.58
C GLU A 136 10.86 12.31 3.30
N ARG A 137 9.76 11.64 2.92
CA ARG A 137 8.98 11.98 1.73
C ARG A 137 7.90 13.03 1.99
N GLY A 138 7.85 13.62 3.18
CA GLY A 138 6.94 14.71 3.50
C GLY A 138 5.66 14.29 4.20
N HIS A 139 5.51 13.02 4.55
CA HIS A 139 4.36 12.58 5.34
C HIS A 139 4.51 13.03 6.80
N HIS A 140 3.40 13.16 7.49
CA HIS A 140 3.36 13.40 8.93
C HIS A 140 2.15 12.65 9.51
N LEU A 141 2.22 12.34 10.79
CA LEU A 141 1.09 11.70 11.46
C LEU A 141 -0.04 12.71 11.61
N GLU A 142 -1.24 12.33 11.18
CA GLU A 142 -2.39 13.23 11.20
C GLU A 142 -3.56 12.66 11.99
N GLY A 143 -3.62 11.33 12.16
CA GLY A 143 -4.72 10.71 12.88
C GLY A 143 -4.43 9.26 13.23
N LEU A 144 -5.32 8.69 14.00
CA LEU A 144 -5.32 7.28 14.37
C LEU A 144 -6.66 6.68 14.00
N TYR A 145 -6.68 5.39 13.67
CA TYR A 145 -7.95 4.68 13.58
C TYR A 145 -7.98 3.52 14.58
N MET A 146 -9.19 3.21 15.03
CA MET A 146 -9.41 2.11 15.95
C MET A 146 -10.38 1.13 15.32
N CYS A 147 -10.18 -0.16 15.60
CA CYS A 147 -11.03 -1.22 15.07
C CYS A 147 -11.82 -1.88 16.20
N LYS A 148 -13.13 -2.04 15.99
CA LYS A 148 -13.98 -2.83 16.84
C LYS A 148 -14.61 -3.93 16.01
N LEU A 149 -14.39 -5.18 16.38
CA LEU A 149 -15.06 -6.31 15.76
C LEU A 149 -16.53 -6.31 16.18
N VAL A 150 -17.44 -6.44 15.23
CA VAL A 150 -18.86 -6.49 15.52
C VAL A 150 -19.27 -7.95 15.65
N GLN A 151 -19.64 -8.35 16.86
CA GLN A 151 -20.00 -9.75 17.16
C GLN A 151 -21.32 -10.13 16.50
N GLY A 152 -21.44 -11.40 16.13
CA GLY A 152 -22.63 -11.93 15.49
C GLY A 152 -22.74 -11.64 13.99
N MET A 153 -21.77 -10.97 13.40
CA MET A 153 -21.65 -10.76 11.95
C MET A 153 -20.75 -11.87 11.39
N ALA A 154 -21.31 -12.76 10.65
CA ALA A 154 -20.54 -13.81 10.00
C ALA A 154 -19.85 -13.29 8.74
#